data_7c9592d00b2cbd18bd2b7bd2f48d7a4a
#
_entry.id   7c9592d00b2cbd18bd2b7bd2f48d7a4a
#
_cell.length_a   1.000
_cell.length_b   1.000
_cell.length_c   1.000
_cell.angle_alpha   90.00
_cell.angle_beta   90.00
_cell.angle_gamma   90.00
#
_symmetry.space_group_name_H-M   'P 1'
#
loop_
_entity.id
_entity.type
_entity.pdbx_description
1 polymer ?
#
loop_
_entity_poly.entity_id
_entity_poly.type
_entity_poly.pdbx_seq_one_letter_code
_entity_poly.pdbx_strand_id
1 'polypeptide(L)'
;MKDQTRKAPHQCDLVVQEFAAALRQRLGLHLRQILLFGSRARGDAQDGSDYDMLVVVDQRTPELRAVILEVESQLMERHGALVATVLRSEAEWQQIQGLPLARNIAREGVQL
;
A
#
# COMPACT_ATOMS: atom_id res chain seq x y z
N MET A 1 -24.80 18.19 2.30
CA MET A 1 -24.00 17.64 2.60
C MET A 1 -23.10 17.43 1.88
N LYS A 2 -22.62 17.36 1.72
CA LYS A 2 -21.69 17.18 1.18
C LYS A 2 -21.25 16.04 0.92
N ASP A 3 -20.71 15.84 0.54
CA ASP A 3 -20.21 14.73 0.01
C ASP A 3 -19.38 13.92 0.91
N GLN A 4 -19.66 13.97 2.16
CA GLN A 4 -18.94 13.19 3.14
C GLN A 4 -19.13 11.70 2.93
N THR A 5 -20.20 11.32 2.26
CA THR A 5 -20.42 9.90 2.00
C THR A 5 -19.74 9.41 0.74
N ARG A 6 -19.18 10.31 -0.05
CA ARG A 6 -18.49 9.91 -1.26
C ARG A 6 -17.14 9.33 -0.92
N LYS A 7 -16.88 8.14 -1.39
CA LYS A 7 -15.58 7.53 -1.23
C LYS A 7 -14.63 8.02 -2.31
N ALA A 8 -13.37 8.23 -1.95
CA ALA A 8 -12.36 8.47 -2.96
C ALA A 8 -12.23 7.25 -3.85
N PRO A 9 -11.82 7.41 -5.12
CA PRO A 9 -11.75 6.28 -6.04
C PRO A 9 -10.96 5.09 -5.52
N HIS A 10 -9.85 5.34 -4.83
CA HIS A 10 -9.01 4.26 -4.30
C HIS A 10 -9.74 3.46 -3.20
N GLN A 11 -10.70 4.05 -2.50
CA GLN A 11 -11.44 3.36 -1.45
C GLN A 11 -12.45 2.38 -2.00
N CYS A 12 -12.83 2.50 -3.27
CA CYS A 12 -13.74 1.58 -3.93
C CYS A 12 -13.01 0.52 -4.73
N ASP A 13 -11.69 0.58 -4.76
CA ASP A 13 -10.89 -0.32 -5.57
C ASP A 13 -10.72 -1.66 -4.85
N LEU A 14 -11.18 -2.73 -5.48
CA LEU A 14 -11.10 -4.06 -4.87
C LEU A 14 -9.67 -4.52 -4.65
N VAL A 15 -8.75 -4.17 -5.53
CA VAL A 15 -7.34 -4.54 -5.36
C VAL A 15 -6.79 -3.92 -4.08
N VAL A 16 -7.05 -2.64 -3.89
CA VAL A 16 -6.60 -1.92 -2.69
C VAL A 16 -7.20 -2.54 -1.44
N GLN A 17 -8.51 -2.80 -1.46
CA GLN A 17 -9.21 -3.39 -0.32
C GLN A 17 -8.68 -4.77 0.02
N GLU A 18 -8.49 -5.62 -1.00
CA GLU A 18 -8.01 -6.98 -0.76
C GLU A 18 -6.57 -7.00 -0.27
N PHE A 19 -5.72 -6.11 -0.82
CA PHE A 19 -4.34 -6.02 -0.36
C PHE A 19 -4.29 -5.66 1.13
N ALA A 20 -5.00 -4.60 1.51
CA ALA A 20 -4.99 -4.15 2.90
C ALA A 20 -5.56 -5.20 3.84
N ALA A 21 -6.67 -5.83 3.46
CA ALA A 21 -7.31 -6.84 4.30
C ALA A 21 -6.40 -8.06 4.48
N ALA A 22 -5.77 -8.51 3.39
CA ALA A 22 -4.89 -9.67 3.46
C ALA A 22 -3.68 -9.40 4.35
N LEU A 23 -3.09 -8.20 4.23
CA LEU A 23 -1.93 -7.88 5.06
C LEU A 23 -2.32 -7.75 6.53
N ARG A 24 -3.46 -7.14 6.82
CA ARG A 24 -3.93 -7.05 8.21
C ARG A 24 -4.12 -8.43 8.82
N GLN A 25 -4.70 -9.34 8.05
CA GLN A 25 -4.93 -10.69 8.52
C GLN A 25 -3.63 -11.48 8.68
N ARG A 26 -2.74 -11.38 7.68
CA ARG A 26 -1.55 -12.21 7.62
C ARG A 26 -0.39 -11.69 8.47
N LEU A 27 -0.23 -10.38 8.57
CA LEU A 27 0.87 -9.79 9.34
C LEU A 27 0.50 -9.47 10.78
N GLY A 28 -0.79 -9.25 11.05
CA GLY A 28 -1.25 -9.00 12.41
C GLY A 28 -0.54 -7.82 13.05
N LEU A 29 0.00 -8.03 14.24
CA LEU A 29 0.63 -6.96 15.01
C LEU A 29 1.95 -6.49 14.42
N HIS A 30 2.53 -7.25 13.49
CA HIS A 30 3.75 -6.79 12.81
C HIS A 30 3.48 -5.63 11.88
N LEU A 31 2.24 -5.51 11.38
CA LEU A 31 1.87 -4.46 10.45
C LEU A 31 1.64 -3.16 11.20
N ARG A 32 2.34 -2.09 10.79
CA ARG A 32 2.21 -0.78 11.41
C ARG A 32 1.46 0.21 10.54
N GLN A 33 1.68 0.14 9.22
CA GLN A 33 1.12 1.16 8.33
C GLN A 33 1.06 0.63 6.91
N ILE A 34 0.01 0.98 6.18
CA ILE A 34 -0.09 0.74 4.74
C ILE A 34 -0.50 2.07 4.11
N LEU A 35 0.25 2.49 3.09
CA LEU A 35 -0.09 3.69 2.34
C LEU A 35 -0.14 3.35 0.86
N LEU A 36 -1.17 3.84 0.18
CA LEU A 36 -1.22 3.85 -1.27
C LEU A 36 -0.63 5.17 -1.75
N PHE A 37 0.31 5.13 -2.69
CA PHE A 37 0.86 6.35 -3.26
C PHE A 37 0.94 6.20 -4.78
N GLY A 38 1.54 7.16 -5.46
CA GLY A 38 1.66 7.13 -6.91
C GLY A 38 0.37 7.52 -7.60
N SER A 39 0.25 7.15 -8.88
CA SER A 39 -0.86 7.61 -9.72
C SER A 39 -2.22 7.15 -9.19
N ARG A 40 -2.30 5.97 -8.60
CA ARG A 40 -3.57 5.47 -8.06
C ARG A 40 -4.02 6.29 -6.87
N ALA A 41 -3.10 6.79 -6.07
CA ALA A 41 -3.43 7.65 -4.94
C ALA A 41 -3.85 9.04 -5.41
N ARG A 42 -3.18 9.56 -6.44
CA ARG A 42 -3.47 10.88 -6.97
C ARG A 42 -4.77 10.93 -7.77
N GLY A 43 -5.25 9.78 -8.23
CA GLY A 43 -6.46 9.73 -9.05
C GLY A 43 -6.23 9.95 -10.53
N ASP A 44 -4.97 9.95 -10.98
CA ASP A 44 -4.65 10.12 -12.39
C ASP A 44 -4.17 8.83 -13.06
N ALA A 45 -4.47 7.70 -12.43
CA ALA A 45 -4.10 6.40 -12.97
C ALA A 45 -4.95 6.06 -14.18
N GLN A 46 -4.35 5.32 -15.10
CA GLN A 46 -5.03 4.77 -16.26
C GLN A 46 -5.18 3.26 -16.06
N ASP A 47 -6.00 2.65 -16.91
CA ASP A 47 -6.13 1.19 -16.88
C ASP A 47 -4.75 0.55 -17.05
N GLY A 48 -4.45 -0.41 -16.19
CA GLY A 48 -3.18 -1.08 -16.21
C GLY A 48 -2.08 -0.40 -15.41
N SER A 49 -2.35 0.75 -14.79
CA SER A 49 -1.37 1.39 -13.93
C SER A 49 -1.07 0.51 -12.71
N ASP A 50 0.20 0.49 -12.30
CA ASP A 50 0.62 -0.25 -11.12
C ASP A 50 0.03 0.38 -9.85
N TYR A 51 -0.09 -0.44 -8.83
CA TYR A 51 -0.47 0.03 -7.50
C TYR A 51 0.81 0.15 -6.68
N ASP A 52 1.16 1.38 -6.27
CA ASP A 52 2.35 1.62 -5.47
C ASP A 52 1.96 1.66 -4.01
N MET A 53 2.48 0.70 -3.25
CA MET A 53 2.14 0.56 -1.83
C MET A 53 3.39 0.70 -0.96
N LEU A 54 3.25 1.41 0.14
CA LEU A 54 4.26 1.40 1.19
C LEU A 54 3.70 0.58 2.34
N VAL A 55 4.48 -0.39 2.80
CA VAL A 55 4.13 -1.21 3.96
C VAL A 55 5.21 -1.01 5.01
N VAL A 56 4.80 -0.57 6.19
CA VAL A 56 5.70 -0.39 7.32
C VAL A 56 5.39 -1.47 8.35
N VAL A 57 6.41 -2.18 8.77
CA VAL A 57 6.30 -3.26 9.74
C VAL A 57 7.22 -2.97 10.93
N ASP A 58 7.05 -3.72 12.02
CA ASP A 58 7.92 -3.55 13.18
C ASP A 58 9.37 -3.87 12.84
N GLN A 59 9.60 -5.00 12.18
CA GLN A 59 10.93 -5.40 11.70
C GLN A 59 10.78 -6.14 10.39
N ARG A 60 11.67 -5.87 9.44
CA ARG A 60 11.65 -6.60 8.18
C ARG A 60 12.25 -7.99 8.39
N THR A 61 11.53 -8.99 7.94
CA THR A 61 12.01 -10.37 7.98
C THR A 61 11.72 -11.03 6.63
N PRO A 62 12.48 -12.07 6.28
CA PRO A 62 12.17 -12.82 5.06
C PRO A 62 10.76 -13.41 5.07
N GLU A 63 10.26 -13.78 6.24
CA GLU A 63 8.91 -14.33 6.37
C GLU A 63 7.84 -13.31 6.01
N LEU A 64 7.98 -12.08 6.52
CA LEU A 64 7.04 -11.03 6.18
C LEU A 64 7.10 -10.67 4.70
N ARG A 65 8.31 -10.62 4.16
CA ARG A 65 8.49 -10.36 2.73
C ARG A 65 7.80 -11.43 1.89
N ALA A 66 7.94 -12.70 2.29
CA ALA A 66 7.33 -13.81 1.56
C ALA A 66 5.81 -13.69 1.56
N VAL A 67 5.21 -13.29 2.68
CA VAL A 67 3.77 -13.09 2.75
C VAL A 67 3.32 -12.01 1.77
N ILE A 68 4.05 -10.90 1.73
CA ILE A 68 3.69 -9.80 0.82
C ILE A 68 3.77 -10.25 -0.64
N LEU A 69 4.82 -10.99 -1.00
CA LEU A 69 4.95 -11.51 -2.35
C LEU A 69 3.79 -12.45 -2.71
N GLU A 70 3.36 -13.28 -1.77
CA GLU A 70 2.22 -14.15 -1.96
C GLU A 70 0.95 -13.37 -2.25
N VAL A 71 0.70 -12.33 -1.46
CA VAL A 71 -0.49 -11.49 -1.64
C VAL A 71 -0.44 -10.79 -2.99
N GLU A 72 0.74 -10.25 -3.37
CA GLU A 72 0.91 -9.62 -4.68
C GLU A 72 0.61 -10.59 -5.81
N SER A 73 1.08 -11.84 -5.68
CA SER A 73 0.84 -12.86 -6.70
C SER A 73 -0.64 -13.20 -6.82
N GLN A 74 -1.33 -13.30 -5.70
CA GLN A 74 -2.76 -13.59 -5.71
C GLN A 74 -3.57 -12.48 -6.39
N LEU A 75 -3.17 -11.23 -6.17
CA LEU A 75 -3.86 -10.11 -6.80
C LEU A 75 -3.60 -10.07 -8.30
N MET A 76 -2.39 -10.44 -8.72
CA MET A 76 -2.10 -10.54 -10.14
C MET A 76 -2.96 -11.65 -10.78
N GLU A 77 -3.08 -12.78 -10.13
CA GLU A 77 -3.89 -13.89 -10.66
C GLU A 77 -5.36 -13.54 -10.75
N ARG A 78 -5.89 -12.91 -9.72
CA ARG A 78 -7.34 -12.64 -9.64
C ARG A 78 -7.78 -11.44 -10.45
N HIS A 79 -6.95 -10.41 -10.48
CA HIS A 79 -7.35 -9.12 -11.05
C HIS A 79 -6.46 -8.65 -12.20
N GLY A 80 -5.38 -9.38 -12.48
CA GLY A 80 -4.40 -8.90 -13.45
C GLY A 80 -3.71 -7.62 -12.99
N ALA A 81 -3.68 -7.40 -11.66
CA ALA A 81 -3.16 -6.15 -11.10
C ALA A 81 -1.74 -6.34 -10.61
N LEU A 82 -0.87 -5.41 -10.96
CA LEU A 82 0.51 -5.40 -10.47
C LEU A 82 0.60 -4.47 -9.27
N VAL A 83 0.94 -5.04 -8.12
CA VAL A 83 1.16 -4.27 -6.90
C VAL A 83 2.66 -4.24 -6.62
N ALA A 84 3.21 -3.04 -6.53
CA ALA A 84 4.62 -2.83 -6.24
C ALA A 84 4.73 -2.32 -4.81
N THR A 85 5.35 -3.10 -3.93
CA THR A 85 5.41 -2.78 -2.52
C THR A 85 6.81 -2.35 -2.12
N VAL A 86 6.88 -1.20 -1.46
CA VAL A 86 8.07 -0.76 -0.75
C VAL A 86 7.89 -1.20 0.70
N LEU A 87 8.73 -2.11 1.17
CA LEU A 87 8.65 -2.64 2.53
C LEU A 87 9.74 -2.01 3.38
N ARG A 88 9.35 -1.42 4.51
CA ARG A 88 10.29 -0.80 5.45
C ARG A 88 9.92 -1.14 6.88
N SER A 89 10.91 -1.22 7.75
CA SER A 89 10.63 -1.26 9.18
C SER A 89 10.31 0.15 9.67
N GLU A 90 9.73 0.24 10.88
CA GLU A 90 9.46 1.55 11.48
C GLU A 90 10.72 2.39 11.59
N ALA A 91 11.81 1.78 12.02
CA ALA A 91 13.07 2.50 12.18
C ALA A 91 13.58 3.01 10.82
N GLU A 92 13.52 2.16 9.80
CA GLU A 92 13.95 2.56 8.46
C GLU A 92 13.09 3.69 7.91
N TRP A 93 11.78 3.58 8.11
CA TRP A 93 10.86 4.60 7.61
C TRP A 93 11.14 5.95 8.27
N GLN A 94 11.42 5.95 9.59
CA GLN A 94 11.76 7.19 10.28
C GLN A 94 13.06 7.79 9.78
N GLN A 95 14.04 6.96 9.46
CA GLN A 95 15.34 7.43 8.99
C GLN A 95 15.28 8.14 7.65
N ILE A 96 14.30 7.77 6.79
CA ILE A 96 14.25 8.34 5.45
C ILE A 96 13.22 9.45 5.29
N GLN A 97 12.64 9.95 6.38
CA GLN A 97 11.58 10.95 6.31
C GLN A 97 11.99 12.22 5.58
N GLY A 98 13.26 12.59 5.61
CA GLY A 98 13.74 13.76 4.92
C GLY A 98 14.06 13.56 3.46
N LEU A 99 14.03 12.32 2.97
CA LEU A 99 14.40 12.02 1.60
C LEU A 99 13.24 12.27 0.64
N PRO A 100 13.53 12.57 -0.64
CA PRO A 100 12.47 12.90 -1.60
C PRO A 100 11.38 11.87 -1.73
N LEU A 101 11.71 10.58 -1.77
CA LEU A 101 10.69 9.54 -1.90
C LEU A 101 9.75 9.55 -0.71
N ALA A 102 10.29 9.61 0.52
CA ALA A 102 9.47 9.62 1.72
C ALA A 102 8.60 10.86 1.78
N ARG A 103 9.14 12.00 1.36
CA ARG A 103 8.37 13.24 1.34
C ARG A 103 7.22 13.18 0.34
N ASN A 104 7.46 12.59 -0.83
CA ASN A 104 6.43 12.42 -1.84
C ASN A 104 5.34 11.46 -1.35
N ILE A 105 5.74 10.36 -0.73
CA ILE A 105 4.78 9.40 -0.20
C ILE A 105 3.92 10.07 0.89
N ALA A 106 4.56 10.84 1.78
CA ALA A 106 3.81 11.52 2.85
C ALA A 106 2.82 12.52 2.28
N ARG A 107 3.20 13.23 1.20
CA ARG A 107 2.35 14.26 0.63
C ARG A 107 1.17 13.69 -0.13
N GLU A 108 1.37 12.64 -0.92
CA GLU A 108 0.31 12.11 -1.77
C GLU A 108 -0.27 10.78 -1.29
N GLY A 109 0.34 10.18 -0.28
CA GLY A 109 -0.08 8.86 0.18
C GLY A 109 -1.41 8.87 0.87
N VAL A 110 -2.15 7.78 0.70
CA VAL A 110 -3.44 7.57 1.34
C VAL A 110 -3.30 6.42 2.32
N GLN A 111 -3.59 6.70 3.57
CA GLN A 111 -3.55 5.70 4.62
C GLN A 111 -4.68 4.70 4.42
N LEU A 112 -4.36 3.42 4.44
CA LEU A 112 -5.35 2.36 4.24
C LEU A 112 -5.79 1.68 5.54
#